data_bdd710dde36d30fdc920965724f6d8d1
#
_entry.id   bdd710dde36d30fdc920965724f6d8d1
#
_cell.length_a   1.000
_cell.length_b   1.000
_cell.length_c   1.000
_cell.angle_alpha   90.00
_cell.angle_beta   90.00
_cell.angle_gamma   90.00
#
_symmetry.space_group_name_H-M   'P 1'
#
loop_
_entity.id
_entity.type
_entity.pdbx_description
1 polymer ?
#
loop_
_entity_poly.entity_id
_entity_poly.type
_entity_poly.pdbx_seq_one_letter_code
_entity_poly.pdbx_strand_id
1 'polypeptide(L)'
;MYWIATVSAQCDVPPLPLAWTNTTVTSDGLGVTRGIEMGIGTPNQIFALRPYTALNNTRVNNVADCDSISNDTCVGGEGGVFNSQASPTYSVSIKGNWNGSQIDTEDSTGSYVYFNDRVSFQSAASVYGFPVVMDSEPQGGSFSGLPLGTNSSFLTAAVKGGVAPSQVVGLWAGSRSLAPVDGLMVLGGYDASRVDGNFTTFPVADGSESLPCPLQVNVTGLIFARQPLLNGSEVMIACIEPYVQRFVFTPAIANSFAQITGQNATLYSGMDYDAANTPPGDLTITLSTGYNTTITNSELFTLRRGSDQYGRYAITNASVVEAGISDSRNKDPASQTLTLGGLFLTFNYLVMDYEQMEFRLAAAVASDVDTGTTLQTVCTRTATPSAKPSPAPSPKRPINTAAIAGGVVGGIVGLALIASAIAFFLFRSRRRRRQNQDPPPITEMASPVMSPRSMSDANTLRSPMTWTSVEAPTMEKRQVSEVHEMPASRPPVEMEVPRLPPIDT
;
A
#
# COMPACT_ATOMS: atom_id res chain seq x y z
N MET A 1 -48.07 -5.08 7.86
CA MET A 1 -46.82 -4.34 7.64
C MET A 1 -45.95 -4.52 8.88
N TYR A 2 -45.01 -5.47 8.85
CA TYR A 2 -44.09 -5.66 9.99
C TYR A 2 -42.87 -4.76 9.74
N TRP A 3 -42.67 -3.79 10.64
CA TRP A 3 -41.42 -3.02 10.70
C TRP A 3 -40.33 -3.94 11.26
N ILE A 4 -39.43 -4.40 10.44
CA ILE A 4 -38.18 -5.00 10.89
C ILE A 4 -37.32 -3.81 11.34
N ALA A 5 -37.27 -3.56 12.63
CA ALA A 5 -36.28 -2.66 13.21
C ALA A 5 -34.92 -3.33 13.02
N THR A 6 -34.13 -2.86 12.06
CA THR A 6 -32.72 -3.19 11.98
C THR A 6 -32.05 -2.59 13.22
N VAL A 7 -31.77 -3.44 14.21
CA VAL A 7 -30.90 -3.07 15.33
C VAL A 7 -29.52 -2.85 14.70
N SER A 8 -29.17 -1.60 14.48
CA SER A 8 -27.80 -1.20 14.18
C SER A 8 -26.96 -1.59 15.39
N ALA A 9 -26.06 -2.55 15.24
CA ALA A 9 -25.06 -2.84 16.27
C ALA A 9 -24.22 -1.57 16.44
N GLN A 10 -24.35 -0.91 17.57
CA GLN A 10 -23.59 0.30 17.89
C GLN A 10 -22.23 -0.16 18.39
N CYS A 11 -21.16 0.17 17.66
CA CYS A 11 -19.79 -0.03 18.13
C CYS A 11 -19.47 1.03 19.19
N ASP A 12 -18.65 0.68 20.16
CA ASP A 12 -18.18 1.62 21.19
C ASP A 12 -17.18 2.64 20.62
N VAL A 13 -16.50 2.29 19.50
CA VAL A 13 -15.51 3.13 18.83
C VAL A 13 -16.11 3.71 17.55
N PRO A 14 -16.05 5.03 17.35
CA PRO A 14 -16.49 5.65 16.08
C PRO A 14 -15.50 5.35 14.96
N PRO A 15 -15.91 5.46 13.68
CA PRO A 15 -15.01 5.36 12.57
C PRO A 15 -14.03 6.54 12.55
N LEU A 16 -12.80 6.29 12.14
CA LEU A 16 -11.75 7.31 12.11
C LEU A 16 -11.58 7.84 10.68
N PRO A 17 -11.94 9.10 10.40
CA PRO A 17 -11.65 9.75 9.13
C PRO A 17 -10.19 10.20 9.07
N LEU A 18 -9.52 9.93 7.96
CA LEU A 18 -8.16 10.35 7.65
C LEU A 18 -8.15 11.07 6.30
N ALA A 19 -7.82 12.35 6.30
CA ALA A 19 -7.77 13.14 5.07
C ALA A 19 -6.62 12.66 4.17
N TRP A 20 -6.90 12.55 2.88
CA TRP A 20 -5.89 12.32 1.84
C TRP A 20 -5.59 13.66 1.15
N THR A 21 -4.63 14.36 1.68
CA THR A 21 -4.36 15.77 1.37
C THR A 21 -2.86 16.03 1.17
N ASN A 22 -2.52 17.28 0.92
CA ASN A 22 -1.13 17.74 0.93
C ASN A 22 -0.60 17.79 2.36
N THR A 23 0.47 17.05 2.63
CA THR A 23 1.10 16.88 3.94
C THR A 23 2.53 17.41 3.89
N THR A 24 2.92 18.17 4.89
CA THR A 24 4.30 18.62 5.08
C THR A 24 5.11 17.52 5.75
N VAL A 25 6.15 17.02 5.06
CA VAL A 25 6.97 15.88 5.50
C VAL A 25 8.39 16.27 5.92
N THR A 26 8.77 17.55 5.77
CA THR A 26 10.06 18.08 6.20
C THR A 26 9.88 19.06 7.37
N SER A 27 10.89 19.15 8.23
CA SER A 27 10.86 20.01 9.44
C SER A 27 10.93 21.51 9.12
N ASP A 28 11.46 21.89 7.96
CA ASP A 28 11.52 23.27 7.48
C ASP A 28 10.21 23.74 6.81
N GLY A 29 9.26 22.82 6.61
CA GLY A 29 7.96 23.11 6.03
C GLY A 29 7.95 23.20 4.50
N LEU A 30 9.05 22.91 3.81
CA LEU A 30 9.19 23.04 2.37
C LEU A 30 8.79 21.78 1.61
N GLY A 31 9.12 20.59 2.14
CA GLY A 31 8.75 19.31 1.54
C GLY A 31 7.27 19.00 1.76
N VAL A 32 6.44 19.28 0.76
CA VAL A 32 4.99 19.03 0.81
C VAL A 32 4.60 18.04 -0.29
N THR A 33 3.92 16.96 0.11
CA THR A 33 3.46 15.93 -0.82
C THR A 33 2.06 15.43 -0.47
N ARG A 34 1.38 14.79 -1.42
CA ARG A 34 0.01 14.32 -1.24
C ARG A 34 -0.02 12.88 -0.73
N GLY A 35 -0.63 12.68 0.42
CA GLY A 35 -0.81 11.37 1.06
C GLY A 35 -1.72 11.45 2.28
N ILE A 36 -1.84 10.34 2.99
CA ILE A 36 -2.49 10.27 4.29
C ILE A 36 -1.41 10.51 5.35
N GLU A 37 -1.59 11.55 6.15
CA GLU A 37 -0.62 11.92 7.17
C GLU A 37 -0.58 10.87 8.29
N MET A 38 0.62 10.41 8.61
CA MET A 38 0.92 9.62 9.79
C MET A 38 2.23 10.09 10.42
N GLY A 39 2.24 10.21 11.74
CA GLY A 39 3.46 10.46 12.52
C GLY A 39 4.01 9.14 13.04
N ILE A 40 5.28 8.82 12.73
CA ILE A 40 5.96 7.60 13.19
C ILE A 40 7.12 7.97 14.10
N GLY A 41 7.21 7.30 15.25
CA GLY A 41 8.27 7.55 16.23
C GLY A 41 7.94 8.58 17.30
N THR A 42 8.93 8.89 18.12
CA THR A 42 8.89 9.90 19.21
C THR A 42 10.20 10.71 19.18
N PRO A 43 10.20 12.01 18.85
CA PRO A 43 9.06 12.76 18.34
C PRO A 43 8.52 12.21 17.01
N ASN A 44 7.29 12.60 16.65
CA ASN A 44 6.70 12.16 15.38
C ASN A 44 7.56 12.64 14.20
N GLN A 45 7.91 11.70 13.34
CA GLN A 45 8.42 11.96 12.00
C GLN A 45 7.23 11.83 11.06
N ILE A 46 6.95 12.86 10.27
CA ILE A 46 5.71 12.96 9.50
C ILE A 46 5.90 12.31 8.14
N PHE A 47 4.91 11.50 7.78
CA PHE A 47 4.80 10.82 6.50
C PHE A 47 3.48 11.17 5.82
N ALA A 48 3.52 11.23 4.50
CA ALA A 48 2.37 11.25 3.61
C ALA A 48 2.27 9.89 2.92
N LEU A 49 1.57 8.93 3.53
CA LEU A 49 1.51 7.55 3.04
C LEU A 49 0.44 7.41 1.94
N ARG A 50 0.74 6.64 0.90
CA ARG A 50 -0.25 6.28 -0.12
C ARG A 50 -0.94 4.97 0.21
N PRO A 51 -2.28 4.91 0.17
CA PRO A 51 -3.02 3.66 0.31
C PRO A 51 -2.54 2.64 -0.73
N TYR A 52 -2.25 1.41 -0.30
CA TYR A 52 -1.69 0.35 -1.14
C TYR A 52 -2.38 -0.98 -0.85
N THR A 53 -3.25 -1.41 -1.78
CA THR A 53 -4.13 -2.57 -1.56
C THR A 53 -3.41 -3.92 -1.68
N ALA A 54 -2.29 -3.98 -2.38
CA ALA A 54 -1.46 -5.17 -2.48
C ALA A 54 -0.41 -5.30 -1.35
N LEU A 55 -0.34 -4.33 -0.41
CA LEU A 55 0.65 -4.32 0.66
C LEU A 55 -0.01 -4.67 2.00
N ASN A 56 0.64 -5.51 2.81
CA ASN A 56 0.14 -5.89 4.13
C ASN A 56 0.90 -5.21 5.29
N ASN A 57 2.04 -4.59 5.04
CA ASN A 57 2.84 -3.93 6.08
C ASN A 57 3.15 -2.49 5.71
N THR A 58 3.09 -1.58 6.68
CA THR A 58 3.47 -0.18 6.48
C THR A 58 4.92 -0.09 6.06
N ARG A 59 5.17 0.47 4.88
CA ARG A 59 6.52 0.63 4.32
C ARG A 59 6.91 2.09 4.32
N VAL A 60 8.07 2.39 4.86
CA VAL A 60 8.66 3.73 4.90
C VAL A 60 10.08 3.70 4.36
N ASN A 61 10.51 4.83 3.81
CA ASN A 61 11.87 4.98 3.31
C ASN A 61 12.83 5.32 4.45
N ASN A 62 14.07 4.90 4.31
CA ASN A 62 15.15 5.22 5.23
C ASN A 62 15.63 6.65 4.99
N VAL A 63 16.02 7.34 6.06
CA VAL A 63 16.66 8.67 5.93
C VAL A 63 17.91 8.62 5.03
N ALA A 64 18.59 7.48 4.94
CA ALA A 64 19.72 7.27 4.05
C ALA A 64 19.38 7.26 2.55
N ASP A 65 18.09 7.13 2.18
CA ASP A 65 17.64 7.24 0.78
C ASP A 65 17.76 8.68 0.27
N CYS A 66 17.78 9.67 1.17
CA CYS A 66 18.02 11.07 0.88
C CYS A 66 19.33 11.52 1.53
N ASP A 67 20.14 12.29 0.82
CA ASP A 67 21.47 12.77 1.28
C ASP A 67 21.39 13.57 2.59
N SER A 68 20.23 14.19 2.87
CA SER A 68 19.92 14.85 4.13
C SER A 68 18.41 14.92 4.33
N ILE A 69 17.98 15.04 5.61
CA ILE A 69 16.56 15.25 5.95
C ILE A 69 16.03 16.58 5.38
N SER A 70 16.90 17.52 5.07
CA SER A 70 16.59 18.81 4.44
C SER A 70 16.65 18.78 2.91
N ASN A 71 16.80 17.61 2.29
CA ASN A 71 16.65 17.46 0.85
C ASN A 71 15.15 17.37 0.50
N ASP A 72 14.50 18.53 0.44
CA ASP A 72 13.05 18.63 0.31
C ASP A 72 12.50 17.91 -0.93
N THR A 73 13.23 17.93 -2.05
CA THR A 73 12.84 17.26 -3.28
C THR A 73 12.85 15.73 -3.11
N CYS A 74 13.85 15.18 -2.48
CA CYS A 74 13.94 13.74 -2.19
C CYS A 74 12.90 13.34 -1.16
N VAL A 75 12.91 13.96 0.02
CA VAL A 75 12.01 13.63 1.14
C VAL A 75 10.55 13.80 0.74
N GLY A 76 10.21 14.88 0.03
CA GLY A 76 8.87 15.11 -0.51
C GLY A 76 8.50 14.09 -1.59
N GLY A 77 9.43 13.72 -2.46
CA GLY A 77 9.25 12.70 -3.52
C GLY A 77 8.94 11.31 -2.97
N GLU A 78 9.46 10.98 -1.79
CA GLU A 78 9.29 9.68 -1.13
C GLU A 78 8.16 9.63 -0.11
N GLY A 79 7.52 10.77 0.15
CA GLY A 79 6.43 10.86 1.13
C GLY A 79 6.89 10.86 2.58
N GLY A 80 8.13 11.29 2.83
CA GLY A 80 8.79 11.28 4.12
C GLY A 80 9.85 10.18 4.23
N VAL A 81 10.81 10.36 5.15
CA VAL A 81 11.87 9.39 5.46
C VAL A 81 11.99 9.16 6.96
N PHE A 82 12.35 7.96 7.37
CA PHE A 82 12.47 7.57 8.77
C PHE A 82 13.91 7.56 9.24
N ASN A 83 14.16 8.29 10.34
CA ASN A 83 15.42 8.26 11.06
C ASN A 83 15.26 7.47 12.37
N SER A 84 15.72 6.24 12.39
CA SER A 84 15.64 5.36 13.56
C SER A 84 16.39 5.89 14.77
N GLN A 85 17.48 6.65 14.57
CA GLN A 85 18.26 7.24 15.65
C GLN A 85 17.54 8.40 16.34
N ALA A 86 16.56 9.02 15.68
CA ALA A 86 15.79 10.12 16.23
C ALA A 86 14.58 9.66 17.07
N SER A 87 14.26 8.34 17.09
CA SER A 87 13.10 7.80 17.82
C SER A 87 13.52 6.90 18.99
N PRO A 88 13.42 7.34 20.25
CA PRO A 88 13.68 6.49 21.41
C PRO A 88 12.63 5.38 21.62
N THR A 89 11.51 5.42 20.91
CA THR A 89 10.48 4.35 20.90
C THR A 89 10.69 3.33 19.80
N TYR A 90 11.68 3.53 18.92
CA TYR A 90 12.09 2.59 17.90
C TYR A 90 12.59 1.28 18.54
N SER A 91 12.02 0.17 18.09
CA SER A 91 12.40 -1.15 18.57
C SER A 91 12.53 -2.11 17.38
N VAL A 92 13.79 -2.38 16.99
CA VAL A 92 14.08 -3.36 15.95
C VAL A 92 13.60 -4.74 16.37
N SER A 93 13.06 -5.50 15.46
CA SER A 93 12.58 -6.87 15.70
C SER A 93 13.15 -7.82 14.65
N ILE A 94 13.32 -9.07 15.06
CA ILE A 94 13.50 -10.16 14.10
C ILE A 94 12.13 -10.54 13.53
N LYS A 95 12.10 -10.94 12.26
CA LYS A 95 10.87 -11.28 11.52
C LYS A 95 9.88 -12.14 12.33
N GLY A 96 10.32 -13.19 13.03
CA GLY A 96 9.44 -14.09 13.79
C GLY A 96 8.80 -13.50 15.04
N ASN A 97 9.31 -12.40 15.59
CA ASN A 97 8.83 -11.73 16.80
C ASN A 97 8.22 -10.35 16.53
N TRP A 98 8.09 -10.01 15.27
CA TRP A 98 7.54 -8.73 14.85
C TRP A 98 6.00 -8.74 14.85
N ASN A 99 5.39 -7.60 15.17
CA ASN A 99 3.92 -7.48 15.27
C ASN A 99 3.21 -7.36 13.92
N GLY A 100 3.94 -7.30 12.82
CA GLY A 100 3.39 -7.15 11.49
C GLY A 100 2.91 -8.46 10.86
N SER A 101 2.35 -8.34 9.66
CA SER A 101 1.94 -9.48 8.85
C SER A 101 3.18 -10.24 8.34
N GLN A 102 3.17 -11.55 8.49
CA GLN A 102 4.27 -12.41 8.03
C GLN A 102 4.18 -12.72 6.52
N ILE A 103 3.09 -12.33 5.86
CA ILE A 103 2.81 -12.71 4.47
C ILE A 103 3.71 -11.98 3.48
N ASP A 104 3.99 -10.68 3.71
CA ASP A 104 4.84 -9.86 2.81
C ASP A 104 6.30 -9.83 3.24
N THR A 105 6.72 -10.77 4.02
CA THR A 105 8.06 -10.74 4.58
C THR A 105 9.05 -11.53 3.73
N GLU A 106 8.89 -11.56 2.42
CA GLU A 106 9.86 -12.15 1.50
C GLU A 106 11.13 -11.32 1.44
N ASP A 107 11.91 -11.43 2.49
CA ASP A 107 13.25 -10.89 2.53
C ASP A 107 14.27 -12.03 2.48
N SER A 108 14.45 -12.59 1.30
CA SER A 108 15.53 -13.57 1.05
C SER A 108 16.92 -12.90 1.03
N THR A 109 16.96 -11.55 0.98
CA THR A 109 18.18 -10.78 0.75
C THR A 109 18.67 -9.99 1.97
N GLY A 110 17.87 -9.89 3.06
CA GLY A 110 18.17 -9.01 4.20
C GLY A 110 17.99 -7.53 3.88
N SER A 111 17.22 -7.21 2.84
CA SER A 111 17.05 -5.83 2.35
C SER A 111 16.11 -5.00 3.21
N TYR A 112 15.44 -5.59 4.21
CA TYR A 112 14.47 -4.89 5.05
C TYR A 112 14.80 -4.94 6.53
N VAL A 113 14.50 -3.83 7.21
CA VAL A 113 14.51 -3.72 8.67
C VAL A 113 13.07 -3.77 9.16
N TYR A 114 12.76 -4.73 10.03
CA TYR A 114 11.48 -4.86 10.70
C TYR A 114 11.57 -4.23 12.08
N PHE A 115 10.65 -3.34 12.38
CA PHE A 115 10.64 -2.66 13.68
C PHE A 115 9.23 -2.35 14.15
N ASN A 116 9.10 -2.04 15.43
CA ASN A 116 7.89 -1.49 16.01
C ASN A 116 8.20 -0.09 16.54
N ASP A 117 7.24 0.81 16.41
CA ASP A 117 7.35 2.14 16.97
C ASP A 117 5.97 2.66 17.42
N ARG A 118 5.92 3.86 17.99
CA ARG A 118 4.68 4.59 18.21
C ARG A 118 4.24 5.21 16.90
N VAL A 119 2.94 5.08 16.58
CA VAL A 119 2.31 5.76 15.44
C VAL A 119 1.20 6.66 15.94
N SER A 120 1.10 7.88 15.41
CA SER A 120 0.01 8.81 15.62
C SER A 120 -0.73 9.08 14.31
N PHE A 121 -2.05 9.16 14.40
CA PHE A 121 -2.93 9.52 13.31
C PHE A 121 -3.31 11.01 13.40
N GLN A 122 -3.80 11.59 12.32
CA GLN A 122 -4.20 13.01 12.24
C GLN A 122 -5.05 13.50 13.42
N SER A 123 -5.93 12.65 13.96
CA SER A 123 -6.82 12.97 15.08
C SER A 123 -6.18 12.86 16.48
N ALA A 124 -4.86 12.84 16.57
CA ALA A 124 -4.09 12.62 17.80
C ALA A 124 -4.25 11.22 18.44
N ALA A 125 -5.03 10.30 17.89
CA ALA A 125 -5.03 8.90 18.30
C ALA A 125 -3.65 8.29 18.07
N SER A 126 -3.20 7.42 18.97
CA SER A 126 -1.87 6.80 18.86
C SER A 126 -1.94 5.31 19.17
N VAL A 127 -1.12 4.54 18.47
CA VAL A 127 -0.91 3.11 18.69
C VAL A 127 0.56 2.87 19.01
N TYR A 128 0.84 2.15 20.10
CA TYR A 128 2.18 1.74 20.49
C TYR A 128 2.51 0.35 19.96
N GLY A 129 3.79 0.12 19.72
CA GLY A 129 4.24 -1.16 19.17
C GLY A 129 3.69 -1.43 17.77
N PHE A 130 3.45 -0.37 17.02
CA PHE A 130 2.95 -0.44 15.65
C PHE A 130 4.03 -1.00 14.71
N PRO A 131 3.72 -2.00 13.89
CA PRO A 131 4.70 -2.62 13.01
C PRO A 131 4.97 -1.78 11.76
N VAL A 132 6.26 -1.63 11.44
CA VAL A 132 6.75 -0.89 10.28
C VAL A 132 7.88 -1.66 9.62
N VAL A 133 7.99 -1.54 8.31
CA VAL A 133 9.09 -2.06 7.46
C VAL A 133 9.81 -0.88 6.84
N MET A 134 11.13 -0.94 6.83
CA MET A 134 11.99 0.05 6.20
C MET A 134 13.06 -0.65 5.35
N ASP A 135 13.44 -0.09 4.22
CA ASP A 135 14.57 -0.59 3.45
C ASP A 135 15.86 -0.47 4.27
N SER A 136 16.70 -1.51 4.27
CA SER A 136 17.97 -1.52 5.02
C SER A 136 19.05 -0.70 4.32
N GLU A 137 19.03 -0.70 2.99
CA GLU A 137 19.95 0.02 2.12
C GLU A 137 19.17 1.01 1.26
N PRO A 138 19.78 2.13 0.86
CA PRO A 138 19.15 3.08 -0.05
C PRO A 138 18.74 2.38 -1.36
N GLN A 139 17.42 2.25 -1.58
CA GLN A 139 16.89 1.65 -2.81
C GLN A 139 16.44 2.73 -3.79
N GLY A 140 16.25 3.95 -3.32
CA GLY A 140 15.80 5.12 -4.09
C GLY A 140 14.43 4.96 -4.75
N GLY A 141 13.53 5.89 -4.51
CA GLY A 141 12.40 6.13 -5.42
C GLY A 141 11.10 5.39 -5.19
N SER A 142 10.90 4.69 -4.08
CA SER A 142 9.58 4.16 -3.71
C SER A 142 8.85 5.12 -2.78
N PHE A 143 7.65 5.53 -3.15
CA PHE A 143 6.81 6.33 -2.25
C PHE A 143 6.35 5.49 -1.05
N SER A 144 6.37 6.05 0.16
CA SER A 144 5.94 5.38 1.38
C SER A 144 4.50 4.87 1.29
N GLY A 145 4.26 3.61 1.72
CA GLY A 145 3.00 2.89 1.50
C GLY A 145 2.21 2.63 2.78
N LEU A 146 0.90 2.92 2.74
CA LEU A 146 -0.06 2.56 3.78
C LEU A 146 -0.75 1.25 3.40
N PRO A 147 -0.55 0.16 4.12
CA PRO A 147 -1.03 -1.15 3.71
C PRO A 147 -2.53 -1.28 3.90
N LEU A 148 -3.21 -1.64 2.82
CA LEU A 148 -4.63 -1.95 2.78
C LEU A 148 -4.88 -3.35 2.18
N GLY A 149 -3.92 -4.26 2.26
CA GLY A 149 -4.07 -5.64 1.82
C GLY A 149 -4.91 -6.47 2.79
N THR A 150 -5.25 -7.69 2.39
CA THR A 150 -6.13 -8.61 3.14
C THR A 150 -5.62 -8.96 4.53
N ASN A 151 -4.31 -8.88 4.75
CA ASN A 151 -3.65 -9.14 6.04
C ASN A 151 -2.96 -7.88 6.58
N SER A 152 -3.56 -6.73 6.38
CA SER A 152 -3.01 -5.43 6.78
C SER A 152 -2.69 -5.37 8.27
N SER A 153 -1.41 -5.21 8.57
CA SER A 153 -0.93 -4.98 9.93
C SER A 153 -1.40 -3.61 10.47
N PHE A 154 -1.59 -2.64 9.59
CA PHE A 154 -2.14 -1.33 9.93
C PHE A 154 -3.59 -1.42 10.41
N LEU A 155 -4.48 -2.08 9.64
CA LEU A 155 -5.89 -2.24 10.02
C LEU A 155 -6.00 -3.06 11.31
N THR A 156 -5.22 -4.13 11.41
CA THR A 156 -5.16 -4.96 12.63
C THR A 156 -4.71 -4.15 13.86
N ALA A 157 -3.66 -3.33 13.72
CA ALA A 157 -3.17 -2.49 14.81
C ALA A 157 -4.16 -1.38 15.18
N ALA A 158 -4.83 -0.76 14.22
CA ALA A 158 -5.85 0.26 14.46
C ALA A 158 -7.03 -0.30 15.28
N VAL A 159 -7.53 -1.49 14.92
CA VAL A 159 -8.63 -2.14 15.67
C VAL A 159 -8.17 -2.57 17.06
N LYS A 160 -7.01 -3.24 17.18
CA LYS A 160 -6.46 -3.65 18.48
C LYS A 160 -6.14 -2.46 19.39
N GLY A 161 -5.71 -1.36 18.81
CA GLY A 161 -5.45 -0.10 19.53
C GLY A 161 -6.70 0.68 19.92
N GLY A 162 -7.90 0.22 19.55
CA GLY A 162 -9.16 0.90 19.83
C GLY A 162 -9.35 2.20 19.05
N VAL A 163 -8.68 2.36 17.92
CA VAL A 163 -8.74 3.57 17.06
C VAL A 163 -9.77 3.40 15.94
N ALA A 164 -10.10 2.18 15.58
CA ALA A 164 -11.13 1.87 14.60
C ALA A 164 -12.05 0.74 15.10
N PRO A 165 -13.36 0.75 14.76
CA PRO A 165 -14.32 -0.25 15.22
C PRO A 165 -14.23 -1.58 14.46
N SER A 166 -13.62 -1.62 13.27
CA SER A 166 -13.46 -2.81 12.42
C SER A 166 -12.36 -2.61 11.39
N GLN A 167 -12.04 -3.69 10.66
CA GLN A 167 -11.09 -3.64 9.53
C GLN A 167 -11.74 -3.20 8.21
N VAL A 168 -12.90 -2.58 8.26
CA VAL A 168 -13.54 -2.00 7.09
C VAL A 168 -12.91 -0.66 6.76
N VAL A 169 -12.73 -0.38 5.46
CA VAL A 169 -12.15 0.88 4.98
C VAL A 169 -13.02 1.46 3.88
N GLY A 170 -13.51 2.67 4.07
CA GLY A 170 -14.07 3.50 3.01
C GLY A 170 -12.98 4.39 2.42
N LEU A 171 -12.93 4.52 1.10
CA LEU A 171 -11.90 5.31 0.42
C LEU A 171 -12.46 6.08 -0.76
N TRP A 172 -12.18 7.39 -0.79
CA TRP A 172 -12.36 8.28 -1.92
C TRP A 172 -11.06 9.06 -2.16
N ALA A 173 -10.55 9.05 -3.41
CA ALA A 173 -9.24 9.65 -3.71
C ALA A 173 -9.24 11.17 -3.83
N GLY A 174 -10.42 11.82 -3.82
CA GLY A 174 -10.54 13.22 -4.14
C GLY A 174 -10.42 13.50 -5.63
N SER A 175 -10.39 14.77 -6.00
CA SER A 175 -10.16 15.25 -7.37
C SER A 175 -8.75 15.80 -7.52
N ARG A 176 -8.16 15.66 -8.70
CA ARG A 176 -6.85 16.19 -9.05
C ARG A 176 -6.94 17.22 -10.19
N SER A 177 -8.14 17.61 -10.59
CA SER A 177 -8.39 18.60 -11.63
C SER A 177 -7.86 20.01 -11.29
N LEU A 178 -8.27 21.03 -12.05
CA LEU A 178 -7.83 22.41 -11.86
C LEU A 178 -8.12 22.98 -10.46
N ALA A 179 -9.17 22.50 -9.80
CA ALA A 179 -9.51 22.82 -8.41
C ALA A 179 -9.49 21.53 -7.57
N PRO A 180 -8.30 21.05 -7.17
CA PRO A 180 -8.18 19.76 -6.48
C PRO A 180 -8.92 19.78 -5.14
N VAL A 181 -9.74 18.74 -4.93
CA VAL A 181 -10.45 18.46 -3.68
C VAL A 181 -9.74 17.33 -2.96
N ASP A 182 -9.57 17.45 -1.65
CA ASP A 182 -8.95 16.44 -0.82
C ASP A 182 -9.79 15.16 -0.77
N GLY A 183 -9.11 14.03 -0.78
CA GLY A 183 -9.71 12.73 -0.58
C GLY A 183 -9.93 12.42 0.89
N LEU A 184 -10.60 11.30 1.14
CA LEU A 184 -10.89 10.82 2.50
C LEU A 184 -10.79 9.30 2.56
N MET A 185 -10.06 8.80 3.54
CA MET A 185 -10.10 7.41 3.99
C MET A 185 -10.82 7.35 5.34
N VAL A 186 -11.70 6.36 5.52
CA VAL A 186 -12.43 6.16 6.77
C VAL A 186 -12.16 4.75 7.28
N LEU A 187 -11.51 4.63 8.43
CA LEU A 187 -11.27 3.34 9.09
C LEU A 187 -12.47 2.94 9.92
N GLY A 188 -12.93 1.71 9.75
CA GLY A 188 -14.10 1.16 10.45
C GLY A 188 -15.43 1.67 9.94
N GLY A 189 -15.47 2.14 8.68
CA GLY A 189 -16.70 2.66 8.09
C GLY A 189 -16.49 3.32 6.74
N TYR A 190 -17.41 4.21 6.38
CA TYR A 190 -17.36 4.97 5.15
C TYR A 190 -18.10 6.32 5.29
N ASP A 191 -17.85 7.24 4.36
CA ASP A 191 -18.57 8.52 4.29
C ASP A 191 -19.75 8.41 3.31
N ALA A 192 -20.96 8.37 3.84
CA ALA A 192 -22.19 8.24 3.05
C ALA A 192 -22.49 9.51 2.22
N SER A 193 -21.95 10.67 2.60
CA SER A 193 -22.15 11.91 1.82
C SER A 193 -21.42 11.87 0.48
N ARG A 194 -20.43 11.01 0.32
CA ARG A 194 -19.65 10.81 -0.90
C ARG A 194 -20.15 9.67 -1.78
N VAL A 195 -21.20 8.96 -1.37
CA VAL A 195 -21.77 7.82 -2.11
C VAL A 195 -23.01 8.27 -2.88
N ASP A 196 -22.99 8.10 -4.20
CA ASP A 196 -24.13 8.33 -5.07
C ASP A 196 -24.71 6.99 -5.55
N GLY A 197 -25.94 6.71 -5.15
CA GLY A 197 -26.66 5.49 -5.51
C GLY A 197 -26.33 4.26 -4.64
N ASN A 198 -26.44 3.08 -5.27
CA ASN A 198 -26.28 1.80 -4.59
C ASN A 198 -24.87 1.21 -4.80
N PHE A 199 -24.38 0.49 -3.79
CA PHE A 199 -23.16 -0.28 -3.91
C PHE A 199 -23.34 -1.52 -4.78
N THR A 200 -22.36 -1.77 -5.65
CA THR A 200 -22.14 -3.06 -6.32
C THR A 200 -21.06 -3.82 -5.57
N THR A 201 -21.35 -5.05 -5.17
CA THR A 201 -20.44 -5.90 -4.38
C THR A 201 -19.61 -6.81 -5.26
N PHE A 202 -18.35 -6.97 -4.92
CA PHE A 202 -17.36 -7.82 -5.55
C PHE A 202 -16.66 -8.69 -4.51
N PRO A 203 -16.30 -9.93 -4.81
CA PRO A 203 -15.48 -10.74 -3.92
C PRO A 203 -14.04 -10.22 -3.90
N VAL A 204 -13.39 -10.28 -2.73
CA VAL A 204 -11.93 -10.11 -2.64
C VAL A 204 -11.29 -11.35 -3.25
N ALA A 205 -10.33 -11.15 -4.14
CA ALA A 205 -9.62 -12.25 -4.77
C ALA A 205 -8.58 -12.84 -3.80
N ASP A 206 -8.43 -14.16 -3.84
CA ASP A 206 -7.27 -14.82 -3.25
C ASP A 206 -6.05 -14.45 -4.10
N GLY A 207 -5.22 -13.51 -3.61
CA GLY A 207 -4.03 -13.07 -4.32
C GLY A 207 -3.15 -14.26 -4.68
N SER A 208 -2.82 -14.43 -5.96
CA SER A 208 -1.80 -15.39 -6.40
C SER A 208 -0.44 -14.69 -6.46
N GLU A 209 0.67 -15.44 -6.36
CA GLU A 209 2.02 -14.89 -6.53
C GLU A 209 2.18 -14.13 -7.86
N SER A 210 1.47 -14.57 -8.92
CA SER A 210 1.49 -13.95 -10.24
C SER A 210 0.61 -12.69 -10.32
N LEU A 211 -0.34 -12.48 -9.39
CA LEU A 211 -1.24 -11.34 -9.35
C LEU A 211 -1.61 -11.00 -7.90
N PRO A 212 -0.72 -10.30 -7.18
CA PRO A 212 -0.93 -9.91 -5.79
C PRO A 212 -1.91 -8.73 -5.70
N CYS A 213 -3.15 -8.93 -6.18
CA CYS A 213 -4.17 -7.90 -6.26
C CYS A 213 -5.45 -8.42 -5.64
N PRO A 214 -5.83 -8.00 -4.44
CA PRO A 214 -7.05 -8.46 -3.78
C PRO A 214 -8.32 -7.87 -4.39
N LEU A 215 -8.24 -6.66 -4.97
CA LEU A 215 -9.39 -5.94 -5.50
C LEU A 215 -9.46 -6.09 -7.03
N GLN A 216 -9.77 -7.30 -7.49
CA GLN A 216 -9.85 -7.62 -8.92
C GLN A 216 -11.26 -7.37 -9.47
N VAL A 217 -11.32 -6.75 -10.64
CA VAL A 217 -12.53 -6.57 -11.42
C VAL A 217 -12.29 -6.98 -12.87
N ASN A 218 -13.34 -7.44 -13.54
CA ASN A 218 -13.30 -7.76 -14.97
C ASN A 218 -13.84 -6.58 -15.77
N VAL A 219 -12.99 -5.94 -16.56
CA VAL A 219 -13.35 -4.87 -17.50
C VAL A 219 -13.80 -5.48 -18.81
N THR A 220 -15.05 -5.22 -19.22
CA THR A 220 -15.67 -5.71 -20.45
C THR A 220 -15.84 -4.61 -21.50
N GLY A 221 -15.68 -3.34 -21.09
CA GLY A 221 -15.76 -2.19 -21.99
C GLY A 221 -14.82 -1.09 -21.56
N LEU A 222 -14.09 -0.55 -22.53
CA LEU A 222 -13.23 0.63 -22.33
C LEU A 222 -13.38 1.49 -23.57
N ILE A 223 -13.99 2.68 -23.41
CA ILE A 223 -14.35 3.58 -24.51
C ILE A 223 -13.81 4.96 -24.22
N PHE A 224 -13.03 5.52 -25.14
CA PHE A 224 -12.60 6.92 -25.09
C PHE A 224 -13.13 7.69 -26.28
N ALA A 225 -13.72 8.88 -26.05
CA ALA A 225 -14.28 9.73 -27.11
C ALA A 225 -15.18 8.96 -28.07
N ARG A 226 -16.03 8.05 -27.58
CA ARG A 226 -16.92 7.13 -28.32
C ARG A 226 -16.19 6.07 -29.16
N GLN A 227 -14.88 5.93 -29.05
CA GLN A 227 -14.11 4.89 -29.75
C GLN A 227 -13.70 3.80 -28.77
N PRO A 228 -13.90 2.51 -29.11
CA PRO A 228 -13.51 1.40 -28.25
C PRO A 228 -11.99 1.30 -28.20
N LEU A 229 -11.45 1.13 -26.98
CA LEU A 229 -10.05 0.83 -26.72
C LEU A 229 -9.80 -0.68 -26.54
N LEU A 230 -10.87 -1.44 -26.20
CA LEU A 230 -10.86 -2.91 -26.17
C LEU A 230 -11.54 -3.46 -27.43
N ASN A 231 -11.05 -4.56 -27.94
CA ASN A 231 -11.72 -5.29 -29.01
C ASN A 231 -12.98 -5.98 -28.46
N GLY A 232 -14.08 -5.92 -29.19
CA GLY A 232 -15.47 -6.11 -28.74
C GLY A 232 -15.89 -7.38 -27.97
N SER A 233 -15.00 -8.36 -27.74
CA SER A 233 -15.25 -9.53 -26.89
C SER A 233 -14.15 -9.79 -25.87
N GLU A 234 -13.19 -8.89 -25.77
CA GLU A 234 -12.07 -9.01 -24.84
C GLU A 234 -12.50 -8.64 -23.44
N VAL A 235 -12.21 -9.51 -22.46
CA VAL A 235 -12.39 -9.24 -21.04
C VAL A 235 -11.02 -9.16 -20.40
N MET A 236 -10.74 -8.06 -19.69
CA MET A 236 -9.46 -7.84 -19.07
C MET A 236 -9.61 -7.82 -17.55
N ILE A 237 -8.70 -8.49 -16.85
CA ILE A 237 -8.60 -8.38 -15.40
C ILE A 237 -7.95 -7.04 -15.08
N ALA A 238 -8.54 -6.30 -14.16
CA ALA A 238 -8.01 -5.05 -13.66
C ALA A 238 -7.91 -5.08 -12.13
N CYS A 239 -6.84 -4.49 -11.60
CA CYS A 239 -6.63 -4.24 -10.17
C CYS A 239 -7.06 -2.83 -9.82
N ILE A 240 -7.83 -2.66 -8.76
CA ILE A 240 -8.06 -1.35 -8.15
C ILE A 240 -6.91 -1.09 -7.16
N GLU A 241 -6.04 -0.11 -7.50
CA GLU A 241 -4.82 0.13 -6.74
C GLU A 241 -4.58 1.65 -6.55
N PRO A 242 -5.03 2.21 -5.43
CA PRO A 242 -4.92 3.65 -5.16
C PRO A 242 -3.48 4.17 -5.04
N TYR A 243 -2.52 3.31 -4.75
CA TYR A 243 -1.10 3.67 -4.71
C TYR A 243 -0.63 4.24 -6.05
N VAL A 244 -1.11 3.68 -7.14
CA VAL A 244 -0.90 4.16 -8.50
C VAL A 244 -1.92 5.26 -8.79
N GLN A 245 -1.45 6.46 -9.10
CA GLN A 245 -2.34 7.61 -9.30
C GLN A 245 -3.08 7.62 -10.64
N ARG A 246 -2.60 6.84 -11.62
CA ARG A 246 -3.07 6.78 -13.01
C ARG A 246 -3.68 5.43 -13.33
N PHE A 247 -4.31 5.33 -14.49
CA PHE A 247 -4.53 4.05 -15.12
C PHE A 247 -3.21 3.50 -15.67
N VAL A 248 -2.96 2.20 -15.47
CA VAL A 248 -1.89 1.50 -16.17
C VAL A 248 -2.53 0.50 -17.11
N PHE A 249 -2.40 0.73 -18.40
CA PHE A 249 -2.99 -0.09 -19.44
C PHE A 249 -1.95 -0.99 -20.11
N THR A 250 -2.41 -2.03 -20.81
CA THR A 250 -1.51 -2.79 -21.66
C THR A 250 -0.98 -1.91 -22.79
N PRO A 251 0.20 -2.23 -23.36
CA PRO A 251 0.73 -1.47 -24.50
C PRO A 251 -0.24 -1.35 -25.67
N ALA A 252 -1.05 -2.37 -25.93
CA ALA A 252 -2.04 -2.34 -27.01
C ALA A 252 -3.11 -1.29 -26.77
N ILE A 253 -3.68 -1.22 -25.56
CA ILE A 253 -4.71 -0.26 -25.18
C ILE A 253 -4.14 1.17 -25.14
N ALA A 254 -2.94 1.33 -24.55
CA ALA A 254 -2.26 2.63 -24.51
C ALA A 254 -1.93 3.16 -25.90
N ASN A 255 -1.51 2.28 -26.83
CA ASN A 255 -1.30 2.64 -28.22
C ASN A 255 -2.59 3.06 -28.94
N SER A 256 -3.70 2.34 -28.70
CA SER A 256 -5.01 2.72 -29.26
C SER A 256 -5.46 4.10 -28.76
N PHE A 257 -5.28 4.36 -27.47
CA PHE A 257 -5.55 5.69 -26.88
C PHE A 257 -4.66 6.78 -27.51
N ALA A 258 -3.36 6.52 -27.64
CA ALA A 258 -2.42 7.46 -28.25
C ALA A 258 -2.77 7.78 -29.70
N GLN A 259 -3.19 6.79 -30.50
CA GLN A 259 -3.65 6.99 -31.88
C GLN A 259 -4.90 7.90 -31.95
N ILE A 260 -5.88 7.68 -31.07
CA ILE A 260 -7.10 8.50 -31.03
C ILE A 260 -6.77 9.94 -30.64
N THR A 261 -5.79 10.15 -29.76
CA THR A 261 -5.39 11.46 -29.25
C THR A 261 -4.29 12.14 -30.06
N GLY A 262 -3.85 11.50 -31.17
CA GLY A 262 -2.84 12.06 -32.07
C GLY A 262 -1.40 12.04 -31.51
N GLN A 263 -1.13 11.16 -30.53
CA GLN A 263 0.20 10.99 -29.94
C GLN A 263 0.89 9.72 -30.45
N ASN A 264 2.22 9.74 -30.38
CA ASN A 264 3.01 8.53 -30.56
C ASN A 264 3.24 7.84 -29.21
N ALA A 265 2.77 6.62 -29.06
CA ALA A 265 2.87 5.82 -27.83
C ALA A 265 4.29 5.34 -27.47
N THR A 266 5.33 6.06 -27.87
CA THR A 266 6.74 5.67 -27.62
C THR A 266 7.27 6.11 -26.26
N LEU A 267 6.45 6.72 -25.39
CA LEU A 267 6.96 7.39 -24.20
C LEU A 267 6.62 6.63 -22.90
N TYR A 268 7.65 6.17 -22.24
CA TYR A 268 7.67 5.53 -20.92
C TYR A 268 7.17 6.41 -19.78
N SER A 269 6.91 7.70 -20.00
CA SER A 269 6.67 8.71 -18.95
C SER A 269 5.24 9.23 -18.85
N GLY A 270 4.30 8.67 -19.57
CA GLY A 270 2.95 9.23 -19.72
C GLY A 270 2.81 10.01 -21.04
N MET A 271 1.60 10.44 -21.34
CA MET A 271 1.27 11.16 -22.56
C MET A 271 1.01 12.62 -22.21
N ASP A 272 1.89 13.50 -22.68
CA ASP A 272 1.81 14.92 -22.49
C ASP A 272 1.15 15.62 -23.70
N TYR A 273 0.30 16.58 -23.44
CA TYR A 273 -0.39 17.38 -24.45
C TYR A 273 -0.26 18.86 -24.11
N ASP A 274 -0.33 19.70 -25.14
CA ASP A 274 -0.47 21.14 -24.94
C ASP A 274 -1.82 21.43 -24.24
N ALA A 275 -1.79 22.16 -23.14
CA ALA A 275 -2.98 22.52 -22.38
C ALA A 275 -4.04 23.28 -23.20
N ALA A 276 -3.60 24.05 -24.21
CA ALA A 276 -4.49 24.74 -25.12
C ALA A 276 -5.15 23.81 -26.16
N ASN A 277 -4.60 22.63 -26.37
CA ASN A 277 -5.03 21.65 -27.37
C ASN A 277 -5.31 20.28 -26.74
N THR A 278 -5.83 20.25 -25.51
CA THR A 278 -6.21 19.02 -24.81
C THR A 278 -7.17 18.19 -25.66
N PRO A 279 -6.89 16.89 -25.90
CA PRO A 279 -7.77 16.01 -26.67
C PRO A 279 -9.16 15.93 -26.03
N PRO A 280 -10.26 16.13 -26.80
CA PRO A 280 -11.61 16.06 -26.25
C PRO A 280 -12.06 14.61 -26.04
N GLY A 281 -12.88 14.38 -25.04
CA GLY A 281 -13.56 13.10 -24.80
C GLY A 281 -13.34 12.57 -23.39
N ASP A 282 -14.34 11.84 -22.92
CA ASP A 282 -14.34 11.16 -21.62
C ASP A 282 -13.95 9.70 -21.80
N LEU A 283 -13.46 9.07 -20.72
CA LEU A 283 -13.16 7.66 -20.67
C LEU A 283 -14.27 6.92 -19.92
N THR A 284 -14.98 6.02 -20.58
CA THR A 284 -16.01 5.16 -19.98
C THR A 284 -15.45 3.76 -19.75
N ILE A 285 -15.64 3.24 -18.55
CA ILE A 285 -15.20 1.90 -18.10
C ILE A 285 -16.44 1.11 -17.71
N THR A 286 -16.62 -0.09 -18.29
CA THR A 286 -17.71 -1.01 -17.98
C THR A 286 -17.14 -2.29 -17.39
N LEU A 287 -17.68 -2.70 -16.24
CA LEU A 287 -17.31 -3.96 -15.57
C LEU A 287 -18.27 -5.08 -15.94
N SER A 288 -17.86 -6.33 -15.75
CA SER A 288 -18.66 -7.52 -16.07
C SER A 288 -19.98 -7.64 -15.30
N THR A 289 -20.11 -6.94 -14.17
CA THR A 289 -21.35 -6.83 -13.39
C THR A 289 -22.38 -5.88 -14.01
N GLY A 290 -22.01 -5.14 -15.06
CA GLY A 290 -22.78 -4.03 -15.60
C GLY A 290 -22.52 -2.70 -14.91
N TYR A 291 -21.66 -2.67 -13.88
CA TYR A 291 -21.21 -1.42 -13.27
C TYR A 291 -20.48 -0.55 -14.30
N ASN A 292 -20.84 0.71 -14.36
CA ASN A 292 -20.34 1.63 -15.38
C ASN A 292 -19.92 2.95 -14.74
N THR A 293 -18.78 3.48 -15.15
CA THR A 293 -18.26 4.75 -14.68
C THR A 293 -17.64 5.55 -15.83
N THR A 294 -17.74 6.86 -15.75
CA THR A 294 -17.17 7.77 -16.75
C THR A 294 -16.22 8.73 -16.06
N ILE A 295 -14.98 8.71 -16.49
CA ILE A 295 -13.93 9.64 -16.09
C ILE A 295 -14.01 10.84 -17.03
N THR A 296 -14.30 12.01 -16.49
CA THR A 296 -14.42 13.24 -17.28
C THR A 296 -13.08 13.67 -17.87
N ASN A 297 -13.14 14.35 -19.00
CA ASN A 297 -11.96 14.87 -19.69
C ASN A 297 -11.05 15.71 -18.77
N SER A 298 -11.63 16.57 -17.93
CA SER A 298 -10.89 17.43 -17.01
C SER A 298 -10.12 16.68 -15.91
N GLU A 299 -10.55 15.47 -15.54
CA GLU A 299 -9.81 14.61 -14.60
C GLU A 299 -8.85 13.67 -15.34
N LEU A 300 -9.18 13.28 -16.57
CA LEU A 300 -8.33 12.44 -17.40
C LEU A 300 -7.07 13.20 -17.87
N PHE A 301 -7.21 14.48 -18.17
CA PHE A 301 -6.11 15.35 -18.59
C PHE A 301 -5.91 16.45 -17.55
N THR A 302 -4.93 16.29 -16.69
CA THR A 302 -4.64 17.26 -15.62
C THR A 302 -3.34 17.99 -15.86
N LEU A 303 -3.22 19.22 -15.37
CA LEU A 303 -1.96 19.95 -15.38
C LEU A 303 -0.86 19.11 -14.70
N ARG A 304 0.33 19.11 -15.30
CA ARG A 304 1.46 18.37 -14.81
C ARG A 304 1.83 18.82 -13.40
N ARG A 305 1.80 17.87 -12.46
CA ARG A 305 2.12 18.10 -11.05
C ARG A 305 3.31 17.24 -10.64
N GLY A 306 4.07 17.70 -9.67
CA GLY A 306 5.22 17.01 -9.13
C GLY A 306 5.84 17.83 -8.01
N SER A 307 6.97 17.38 -7.50
CA SER A 307 7.77 18.18 -6.57
C SER A 307 8.45 19.31 -7.33
N ASP A 308 8.26 20.55 -6.86
CA ASP A 308 9.02 21.69 -7.34
C ASP A 308 10.46 21.66 -6.81
N GLN A 309 11.25 22.68 -7.11
CA GLN A 309 12.64 22.78 -6.65
C GLN A 309 12.81 22.84 -5.12
N TYR A 310 11.70 22.99 -4.38
CA TYR A 310 11.65 23.03 -2.93
C TYR A 310 10.96 21.79 -2.33
N GLY A 311 10.71 20.74 -3.14
CA GLY A 311 10.02 19.53 -2.70
C GLY A 311 8.51 19.66 -2.50
N ARG A 312 7.90 20.81 -2.88
CA ARG A 312 6.46 21.02 -2.71
C ARG A 312 5.69 20.42 -3.88
N TYR A 313 4.63 19.71 -3.60
CA TYR A 313 3.73 19.18 -4.61
C TYR A 313 2.93 20.33 -5.25
N ALA A 314 3.27 20.69 -6.47
CA ALA A 314 2.73 21.84 -7.18
C ALA A 314 2.52 21.54 -8.68
N ILE A 315 1.90 22.47 -9.40
CA ILE A 315 1.90 22.47 -10.86
C ILE A 315 3.30 22.83 -11.32
N THR A 316 3.98 21.87 -11.97
CA THR A 316 5.34 22.08 -12.49
C THR A 316 5.37 22.72 -13.87
N ASN A 317 4.28 22.57 -14.65
CA ASN A 317 4.15 23.21 -15.96
C ASN A 317 2.65 23.44 -16.29
N ALA A 318 2.25 24.69 -16.32
CA ALA A 318 0.87 25.09 -16.65
C ALA A 318 0.53 25.03 -18.15
N SER A 319 1.53 24.90 -19.03
CA SER A 319 1.32 24.77 -20.48
C SER A 319 1.13 23.33 -20.94
N VAL A 320 1.28 22.35 -20.02
CA VAL A 320 1.21 20.93 -20.33
C VAL A 320 0.16 20.26 -19.45
N VAL A 321 -0.74 19.52 -20.08
CA VAL A 321 -1.58 18.52 -19.42
C VAL A 321 -1.05 17.13 -19.68
N GLU A 322 -1.16 16.30 -18.68
CA GLU A 322 -0.72 14.92 -18.68
C GLU A 322 -1.95 14.02 -18.66
N ALA A 323 -2.02 13.06 -19.57
CA ALA A 323 -3.08 12.05 -19.52
C ALA A 323 -2.89 11.17 -18.27
N GLY A 324 -3.98 10.88 -17.58
CA GLY A 324 -4.03 9.95 -16.46
C GLY A 324 -3.87 8.47 -16.86
N ILE A 325 -3.14 8.22 -17.96
CA ILE A 325 -2.92 6.90 -18.56
C ILE A 325 -1.42 6.69 -18.76
N SER A 326 -0.92 5.53 -18.35
CA SER A 326 0.42 5.05 -18.63
C SER A 326 0.34 3.62 -19.16
N ASP A 327 1.42 3.10 -19.73
CA ASP A 327 1.48 1.72 -20.17
C ASP A 327 2.32 0.83 -19.23
N SER A 328 2.14 -0.47 -19.35
CA SER A 328 2.82 -1.47 -18.53
C SER A 328 4.16 -1.94 -19.09
N ARG A 329 4.75 -1.28 -20.11
CA ARG A 329 5.98 -1.73 -20.78
C ARG A 329 7.17 -1.92 -19.87
N ASN A 330 7.26 -1.14 -18.79
CA ASN A 330 8.32 -1.25 -17.80
C ASN A 330 8.05 -2.25 -16.68
N LYS A 331 6.87 -2.91 -16.69
CA LYS A 331 6.54 -4.00 -15.78
C LYS A 331 6.87 -5.32 -16.47
N ASP A 332 7.09 -6.35 -15.66
CA ASP A 332 7.26 -7.71 -16.18
C ASP A 332 6.22 -8.00 -17.27
N PRO A 333 6.64 -8.45 -18.48
CA PRO A 333 5.72 -8.80 -19.56
C PRO A 333 4.65 -9.83 -19.17
N ALA A 334 4.88 -10.62 -18.11
CA ALA A 334 3.90 -11.51 -17.53
C ALA A 334 2.75 -10.77 -16.84
N SER A 335 2.95 -9.52 -16.43
CA SER A 335 1.94 -8.69 -15.79
C SER A 335 1.13 -7.89 -16.82
N GLN A 336 0.25 -8.56 -17.54
CA GLN A 336 -0.71 -7.92 -18.46
C GLN A 336 -1.97 -7.39 -17.77
N THR A 337 -1.91 -7.18 -16.47
CA THR A 337 -3.06 -6.73 -15.69
C THR A 337 -3.23 -5.23 -15.80
N LEU A 338 -4.45 -4.78 -16.05
CA LEU A 338 -4.81 -3.37 -15.97
C LEU A 338 -4.72 -2.89 -14.52
N THR A 339 -4.35 -1.63 -14.31
CA THR A 339 -4.48 -0.99 -12.99
C THR A 339 -5.46 0.18 -13.10
N LEU A 340 -6.50 0.13 -12.27
CA LEU A 340 -7.43 1.23 -12.05
C LEU A 340 -6.95 2.00 -10.82
N GLY A 341 -6.17 3.05 -11.06
CA GLY A 341 -5.48 3.79 -10.00
C GLY A 341 -6.37 4.81 -9.27
N GLY A 342 -5.73 5.74 -8.55
CA GLY A 342 -6.42 6.79 -7.80
C GLY A 342 -7.40 7.61 -8.64
N LEU A 343 -7.12 7.80 -9.92
CA LEU A 343 -8.02 8.47 -10.86
C LEU A 343 -9.39 7.76 -11.00
N PHE A 344 -9.41 6.42 -10.97
CA PHE A 344 -10.65 5.65 -10.91
C PHE A 344 -11.45 5.98 -9.65
N LEU A 345 -10.77 6.13 -8.52
CA LEU A 345 -11.39 6.41 -7.22
C LEU A 345 -11.78 7.87 -7.02
N THR A 346 -11.53 8.76 -7.98
CA THR A 346 -12.14 10.08 -8.03
C THR A 346 -13.64 9.99 -8.31
N PHE A 347 -14.05 9.08 -9.20
CA PHE A 347 -15.44 8.88 -9.62
C PHE A 347 -16.13 7.69 -8.96
N ASN A 348 -15.39 6.91 -8.18
CA ASN A 348 -15.89 5.71 -7.55
C ASN A 348 -15.50 5.68 -6.07
N TYR A 349 -16.49 5.52 -5.22
CA TYR A 349 -16.28 5.31 -3.79
C TYR A 349 -16.04 3.81 -3.55
N LEU A 350 -14.94 3.49 -2.90
CA LEU A 350 -14.53 2.12 -2.58
C LEU A 350 -14.79 1.84 -1.09
N VAL A 351 -15.43 0.70 -0.79
CA VAL A 351 -15.50 0.16 0.57
C VAL A 351 -14.89 -1.24 0.54
N MET A 352 -13.84 -1.46 1.32
CA MET A 352 -13.19 -2.77 1.52
C MET A 352 -13.65 -3.35 2.85
N ASP A 353 -14.14 -4.58 2.84
CA ASP A 353 -14.58 -5.33 4.03
C ASP A 353 -13.88 -6.70 4.05
N TYR A 354 -12.71 -6.74 4.65
CA TYR A 354 -11.91 -7.97 4.72
C TYR A 354 -12.43 -8.99 5.74
N GLU A 355 -13.34 -8.58 6.64
CA GLU A 355 -14.03 -9.53 7.53
C GLU A 355 -15.06 -10.37 6.77
N GLN A 356 -15.58 -9.84 5.65
CA GLN A 356 -16.50 -10.53 4.77
C GLN A 356 -15.86 -11.00 3.46
N MET A 357 -14.59 -10.69 3.24
CA MET A 357 -13.86 -10.96 2.01
C MET A 357 -14.61 -10.42 0.78
N GLU A 358 -15.10 -9.18 0.90
CA GLU A 358 -15.77 -8.44 -0.17
C GLU A 358 -15.29 -6.98 -0.26
N PHE A 359 -15.44 -6.40 -1.42
CA PHE A 359 -15.38 -4.95 -1.57
C PHE A 359 -16.57 -4.46 -2.38
N ARG A 360 -16.86 -3.18 -2.23
CA ARG A 360 -18.03 -2.56 -2.83
C ARG A 360 -17.65 -1.26 -3.52
N LEU A 361 -18.25 -1.03 -4.68
CA LEU A 361 -18.12 0.19 -5.46
C LEU A 361 -19.48 0.87 -5.61
N ALA A 362 -19.48 2.18 -5.47
CA ALA A 362 -20.58 3.03 -5.86
C ALA A 362 -20.05 4.26 -6.61
N ALA A 363 -20.89 4.95 -7.37
CA ALA A 363 -20.51 6.23 -7.92
C ALA A 363 -20.15 7.20 -6.78
N ALA A 364 -19.11 8.00 -6.95
CA ALA A 364 -18.70 9.00 -5.98
C ALA A 364 -19.26 10.37 -6.32
N VAL A 365 -19.67 11.13 -5.31
CA VAL A 365 -19.93 12.56 -5.42
C VAL A 365 -18.58 13.26 -5.53
N ALA A 366 -18.12 13.48 -6.75
CA ALA A 366 -16.79 14.02 -7.05
C ALA A 366 -16.72 15.57 -6.96
N SER A 367 -17.86 16.26 -6.94
CA SER A 367 -17.92 17.71 -6.80
C SER A 367 -17.60 18.13 -5.36
N ASP A 368 -17.06 19.33 -5.21
CA ASP A 368 -16.94 20.00 -3.91
C ASP A 368 -18.34 20.38 -3.44
N VAL A 369 -19.00 19.45 -2.77
CA VAL A 369 -20.27 19.70 -2.12
C VAL A 369 -19.91 20.07 -0.70
N ASP A 370 -20.30 21.26 -0.26
CA ASP A 370 -20.22 21.74 1.13
C ASP A 370 -21.19 20.93 2.06
N THR A 371 -21.27 19.64 1.78
CA THR A 371 -21.98 18.64 2.60
C THR A 371 -20.96 18.07 3.58
N GLY A 372 -21.06 18.44 4.83
CA GLY A 372 -20.21 17.84 5.87
C GLY A 372 -20.17 16.31 5.77
N THR A 373 -19.09 15.71 6.22
CA THR A 373 -18.90 14.24 6.28
C THR A 373 -20.04 13.56 7.03
N THR A 374 -20.64 12.53 6.43
CA THR A 374 -21.66 11.69 7.05
C THR A 374 -21.10 10.29 7.26
N LEU A 375 -20.39 10.09 8.38
CA LEU A 375 -19.72 8.84 8.67
C LEU A 375 -20.73 7.75 9.04
N GLN A 376 -20.63 6.61 8.36
CA GLN A 376 -21.34 5.39 8.67
C GLN A 376 -20.38 4.39 9.31
N THR A 377 -20.68 3.96 10.52
CA THR A 377 -19.87 2.98 11.25
C THR A 377 -20.19 1.57 10.79
N VAL A 378 -19.18 0.76 10.56
CA VAL A 378 -19.30 -0.69 10.33
C VAL A 378 -18.56 -1.40 11.45
N CYS A 379 -19.33 -2.12 12.27
CA CYS A 379 -18.78 -2.84 13.42
C CYS A 379 -18.22 -4.20 13.02
N THR A 380 -17.13 -4.63 13.67
CA THR A 380 -16.71 -6.03 13.63
C THR A 380 -17.88 -6.91 14.04
N ARG A 381 -18.21 -7.87 13.19
CA ARG A 381 -19.22 -8.87 13.53
C ARG A 381 -18.61 -9.80 14.59
N THR A 382 -18.96 -9.56 15.85
CA THR A 382 -18.75 -10.60 16.86
C THR A 382 -19.47 -11.83 16.34
N ALA A 383 -18.73 -12.92 16.07
CA ALA A 383 -19.35 -14.18 15.68
C ALA A 383 -20.37 -14.49 16.79
N THR A 384 -21.62 -14.23 16.51
CA THR A 384 -22.70 -14.67 17.40
C THR A 384 -22.48 -16.17 17.51
N PRO A 385 -22.19 -16.73 18.71
CA PRO A 385 -22.04 -18.16 18.82
C PRO A 385 -23.30 -18.73 18.21
N SER A 386 -23.16 -19.43 17.08
CA SER A 386 -24.25 -20.02 16.31
C SER A 386 -25.14 -20.70 17.35
N ALA A 387 -26.33 -20.13 17.59
CA ALA A 387 -27.24 -20.68 18.56
C ALA A 387 -27.43 -22.12 18.13
N LYS A 388 -26.77 -23.03 18.85
CA LYS A 388 -26.86 -24.45 18.61
C LYS A 388 -28.37 -24.72 18.51
N PRO A 389 -28.87 -25.21 17.36
CA PRO A 389 -30.30 -25.39 17.22
C PRO A 389 -30.78 -26.15 18.45
N SER A 390 -31.70 -25.53 19.19
CA SER A 390 -32.29 -26.14 20.40
C SER A 390 -32.83 -27.50 19.96
N PRO A 391 -32.30 -28.62 20.46
CA PRO A 391 -32.78 -29.91 20.01
C PRO A 391 -34.27 -29.99 20.33
N ALA A 392 -35.07 -30.21 19.27
CA ALA A 392 -36.46 -30.57 19.43
C ALA A 392 -36.57 -31.72 20.46
N PRO A 393 -37.58 -31.72 21.36
CA PRO A 393 -37.68 -32.73 22.40
C PRO A 393 -37.79 -34.11 21.76
N SER A 394 -36.68 -34.83 21.72
CA SER A 394 -36.61 -36.22 21.27
C SER A 394 -37.25 -37.12 22.32
N PRO A 395 -38.01 -38.14 21.91
CA PRO A 395 -38.61 -39.12 22.85
C PRO A 395 -37.47 -39.82 23.62
N LYS A 396 -37.61 -39.86 24.95
CA LYS A 396 -36.64 -40.48 25.87
C LYS A 396 -36.38 -41.92 25.47
N ARG A 397 -35.24 -42.23 24.84
CA ARG A 397 -34.68 -43.58 24.73
C ARG A 397 -33.97 -43.93 26.06
N PRO A 398 -34.11 -45.16 26.55
CA PRO A 398 -33.43 -45.58 27.76
C PRO A 398 -31.92 -45.55 27.54
N ILE A 399 -31.19 -44.90 28.46
CA ILE A 399 -29.74 -44.78 28.44
C ILE A 399 -29.15 -46.13 28.81
N ASN A 400 -28.42 -46.78 27.88
CA ASN A 400 -27.64 -47.95 28.17
C ASN A 400 -26.38 -47.57 28.96
N THR A 401 -26.41 -47.68 30.28
CA THR A 401 -25.32 -47.37 31.21
C THR A 401 -24.08 -48.22 31.03
N ALA A 402 -24.12 -49.29 30.23
CA ALA A 402 -22.98 -50.16 29.95
C ALA A 402 -21.88 -49.53 29.05
N ALA A 403 -22.23 -48.50 28.24
CA ALA A 403 -21.26 -47.87 27.32
C ALA A 403 -20.34 -46.86 28.01
N ILE A 404 -20.71 -46.31 29.16
CA ILE A 404 -19.93 -45.27 29.88
C ILE A 404 -18.81 -45.94 30.71
N ALA A 405 -19.04 -47.15 31.23
CA ALA A 405 -18.06 -47.89 32.06
C ALA A 405 -16.85 -48.40 31.23
N GLY A 406 -17.04 -48.70 29.91
CA GLY A 406 -15.96 -49.21 29.04
C GLY A 406 -14.93 -48.13 28.64
N GLY A 407 -15.35 -46.87 28.48
CA GLY A 407 -14.48 -45.79 28.05
C GLY A 407 -13.45 -45.36 29.12
N VAL A 408 -13.83 -45.37 30.39
CA VAL A 408 -12.94 -44.95 31.49
C VAL A 408 -11.87 -45.98 31.79
N VAL A 409 -12.20 -47.28 31.76
CA VAL A 409 -11.23 -48.34 32.00
C VAL A 409 -10.24 -48.46 30.84
N GLY A 410 -10.68 -48.33 29.59
CA GLY A 410 -9.81 -48.37 28.41
C GLY A 410 -8.82 -47.18 28.36
N GLY A 411 -9.25 -46.00 28.79
CA GLY A 411 -8.39 -44.80 28.81
C GLY A 411 -7.25 -44.89 29.82
N ILE A 412 -7.49 -45.43 31.00
CA ILE A 412 -6.47 -45.55 32.05
C ILE A 412 -5.42 -46.60 31.66
N VAL A 413 -5.83 -47.73 31.10
CA VAL A 413 -4.91 -48.76 30.61
C VAL A 413 -4.05 -48.32 29.45
N GLY A 414 -4.64 -47.55 28.50
CA GLY A 414 -3.92 -46.96 27.38
C GLY A 414 -2.83 -45.97 27.81
N LEU A 415 -3.12 -45.11 28.77
CA LEU A 415 -2.14 -44.14 29.32
C LEU A 415 -1.00 -44.85 30.06
N ALA A 416 -1.30 -45.91 30.81
CA ALA A 416 -0.28 -46.71 31.53
C ALA A 416 0.69 -47.40 30.56
N LEU A 417 0.21 -47.92 29.43
CA LEU A 417 1.04 -48.54 28.41
C LEU A 417 1.96 -47.52 27.68
N ILE A 418 1.44 -46.34 27.39
CA ILE A 418 2.23 -45.24 26.78
C ILE A 418 3.33 -44.76 27.74
N ALA A 419 3.01 -44.54 29.01
CA ALA A 419 3.99 -44.18 30.04
C ALA A 419 5.08 -45.23 30.22
N SER A 420 4.73 -46.53 30.22
CA SER A 420 5.68 -47.62 30.31
C SER A 420 6.62 -47.71 29.11
N ALA A 421 6.10 -47.48 27.89
CA ALA A 421 6.91 -47.44 26.67
C ALA A 421 7.92 -46.30 26.70
N ILE A 422 7.50 -45.09 27.11
CA ILE A 422 8.37 -43.91 27.23
C ILE A 422 9.47 -44.17 28.27
N ALA A 423 9.13 -44.72 29.44
CA ALA A 423 10.10 -45.07 30.49
C ALA A 423 11.12 -46.08 29.98
N PHE A 424 10.69 -47.11 29.26
CA PHE A 424 11.56 -48.10 28.65
C PHE A 424 12.55 -47.52 27.64
N PHE A 425 12.09 -46.63 26.76
CA PHE A 425 12.96 -45.96 25.79
C PHE A 425 13.98 -45.02 26.46
N LEU A 426 13.58 -44.29 27.49
CA LEU A 426 14.48 -43.43 28.25
C LEU A 426 15.52 -44.23 29.03
N PHE A 427 15.15 -45.40 29.61
CA PHE A 427 16.08 -46.27 30.31
C PHE A 427 17.08 -46.91 29.34
N ARG A 428 16.62 -47.33 28.16
CA ARG A 428 17.47 -47.92 27.11
C ARG A 428 18.45 -46.89 26.53
N SER A 429 18.03 -45.64 26.37
CA SER A 429 18.89 -44.56 25.88
C SER A 429 19.97 -44.16 26.90
N ARG A 430 19.64 -44.18 28.21
CA ARG A 430 20.62 -43.94 29.29
C ARG A 430 21.65 -45.07 29.40
N ARG A 431 21.26 -46.32 29.15
CA ARG A 431 22.17 -47.46 29.17
C ARG A 431 23.18 -47.42 28.01
N ARG A 432 22.75 -46.95 26.81
CA ARG A 432 23.65 -46.78 25.65
C ARG A 432 24.66 -45.67 25.85
N ARG A 433 24.32 -44.60 26.60
CA ARG A 433 25.25 -43.47 26.87
C ARG A 433 26.35 -43.87 27.90
N ARG A 434 26.16 -44.89 28.72
CA ARG A 434 27.19 -45.36 29.69
C ARG A 434 28.21 -46.30 29.10
N GLN A 435 28.01 -46.82 27.90
CA GLN A 435 28.95 -47.74 27.25
C GLN A 435 29.95 -47.05 26.30
N ASN A 436 29.83 -45.77 26.04
CA ASN A 436 30.73 -45.02 25.16
C ASN A 436 31.55 -43.97 25.90
N GLN A 437 31.95 -44.23 27.12
CA GLN A 437 32.97 -43.41 27.80
C GLN A 437 34.28 -44.21 27.84
N ASP A 438 35.09 -44.06 26.80
CA ASP A 438 36.50 -44.40 26.84
C ASP A 438 37.26 -43.28 27.60
N PRO A 439 38.30 -43.64 28.39
CA PRO A 439 39.07 -42.68 29.18
C PRO A 439 39.95 -41.82 28.30
N PRO A 440 40.20 -40.55 28.70
CA PRO A 440 41.02 -39.65 27.91
C PRO A 440 42.50 -39.99 27.97
N PRO A 441 43.27 -39.85 26.86
CA PRO A 441 44.70 -39.98 26.89
C PRO A 441 45.36 -38.72 27.51
N ILE A 442 46.35 -38.99 28.34
CA ILE A 442 47.23 -38.01 28.97
C ILE A 442 48.14 -37.45 27.88
N THR A 443 48.18 -36.15 27.71
CA THR A 443 49.14 -35.48 26.80
C THR A 443 50.02 -34.51 27.59
N GLU A 444 51.28 -34.75 27.44
CA GLU A 444 52.41 -33.96 27.93
C GLU A 444 52.48 -32.57 27.29
N MET A 445 52.96 -31.62 28.13
CA MET A 445 53.32 -30.26 27.73
C MET A 445 54.58 -30.27 26.86
N ALA A 446 54.58 -29.48 25.79
CA ALA A 446 55.76 -28.80 25.26
C ALA A 446 55.40 -27.54 24.49
N SER A 447 56.01 -26.43 24.88
CA SER A 447 55.94 -25.10 24.31
C SER A 447 57.04 -24.91 23.20
N PRO A 448 57.28 -23.70 22.66
CA PRO A 448 56.96 -23.33 21.28
C PRO A 448 58.24 -23.10 20.47
N VAL A 449 58.18 -23.12 19.16
CA VAL A 449 59.20 -22.49 18.28
C VAL A 449 58.62 -21.94 16.98
N MET A 450 59.11 -20.75 16.67
CA MET A 450 58.89 -19.82 15.54
C MET A 450 59.00 -20.43 14.13
N SER A 451 58.21 -19.80 13.24
CA SER A 451 58.34 -19.48 11.80
C SER A 451 59.66 -19.86 11.04
N PRO A 452 59.76 -19.71 9.71
CA PRO A 452 58.87 -19.24 8.63
C PRO A 452 59.02 -20.00 7.26
N ARG A 453 58.21 -19.53 6.28
CA ARG A 453 58.44 -19.59 4.80
C ARG A 453 58.31 -20.91 4.08
N SER A 454 57.55 -21.03 3.08
CA SER A 454 57.65 -20.61 1.67
C SER A 454 56.72 -21.43 0.77
N MET A 455 56.19 -20.75 -0.18
CA MET A 455 55.94 -21.05 -1.60
C MET A 455 55.75 -22.53 -2.04
N SER A 456 54.71 -22.83 -2.73
CA SER A 456 54.58 -22.94 -4.19
C SER A 456 53.42 -23.86 -4.61
N ASP A 457 52.72 -23.34 -5.59
CA ASP A 457 52.20 -23.95 -6.82
C ASP A 457 51.30 -25.21 -6.79
N ALA A 458 50.11 -25.11 -7.29
CA ALA A 458 49.77 -25.56 -8.65
C ALA A 458 48.24 -25.62 -8.88
N ASN A 459 47.82 -24.88 -9.88
CA ASN A 459 46.84 -25.22 -10.93
C ASN A 459 45.60 -26.05 -10.63
N THR A 460 44.39 -25.44 -10.85
CA THR A 460 43.52 -25.89 -11.97
C THR A 460 42.42 -24.87 -12.27
N LEU A 461 42.50 -24.30 -13.44
CA LEU A 461 41.49 -23.88 -14.43
C LEU A 461 40.02 -23.84 -14.02
N ARG A 462 39.44 -22.60 -14.00
CA ARG A 462 38.15 -22.30 -14.63
C ARG A 462 38.09 -20.83 -15.05
N SER A 463 37.81 -20.65 -16.33
CA SER A 463 37.76 -19.39 -17.07
C SER A 463 36.78 -18.36 -16.51
N PRO A 464 37.10 -17.07 -16.54
CA PRO A 464 36.11 -16.00 -16.29
C PRO A 464 35.45 -15.63 -17.61
N MET A 465 34.11 -15.51 -17.56
CA MET A 465 33.33 -14.80 -18.59
C MET A 465 33.69 -13.32 -18.56
N THR A 466 34.25 -12.86 -19.63
CA THR A 466 34.52 -11.43 -19.91
C THR A 466 33.22 -10.74 -20.27
N TRP A 467 32.83 -9.78 -19.44
CA TRP A 467 31.85 -8.75 -19.83
C TRP A 467 32.60 -7.66 -20.59
N THR A 468 32.33 -7.53 -21.87
CA THR A 468 32.76 -6.39 -22.68
C THR A 468 31.97 -5.16 -22.25
N SER A 469 32.67 -4.21 -21.62
CA SER A 469 32.18 -2.86 -21.41
C SER A 469 32.08 -2.16 -22.77
N VAL A 470 30.87 -1.75 -23.12
CA VAL A 470 30.62 -0.81 -24.22
C VAL A 470 30.97 0.58 -23.72
N GLU A 471 31.99 1.18 -24.31
CA GLU A 471 32.39 2.57 -24.06
C GLU A 471 31.24 3.52 -24.39
N ALA A 472 30.92 4.41 -23.42
CA ALA A 472 30.03 5.53 -23.64
C ALA A 472 30.68 6.58 -24.53
N PRO A 473 29.97 7.20 -25.47
CA PRO A 473 30.54 8.25 -26.33
C PRO A 473 30.82 9.51 -25.50
N THR A 474 32.05 9.99 -25.67
CA THR A 474 32.58 11.23 -25.08
C THR A 474 31.72 12.42 -25.51
N MET A 475 31.12 13.10 -24.58
CA MET A 475 30.46 14.40 -24.83
C MET A 475 31.53 15.47 -25.07
N GLU A 476 31.51 15.99 -26.28
CA GLU A 476 32.27 17.14 -26.75
C GLU A 476 31.88 18.40 -25.95
N LYS A 477 32.85 19.06 -25.34
CA LYS A 477 32.69 20.31 -24.60
C LYS A 477 32.20 21.40 -25.56
N ARG A 478 30.91 21.76 -25.47
CA ARG A 478 30.40 22.98 -26.11
C ARG A 478 30.86 24.19 -25.31
N GLN A 479 31.54 25.10 -26.02
CA GLN A 479 32.01 26.38 -25.52
C GLN A 479 30.84 27.21 -24.96
N VAL A 480 31.06 27.75 -23.78
CA VAL A 480 30.20 28.74 -23.14
C VAL A 480 30.32 30.04 -23.95
N SER A 481 29.26 30.43 -24.64
CA SER A 481 29.15 31.76 -25.25
C SER A 481 28.52 32.73 -24.22
N GLU A 482 29.12 33.89 -24.20
CA GLU A 482 28.89 35.12 -23.46
C GLU A 482 27.51 35.30 -22.80
N VAL A 483 27.59 35.63 -21.51
CA VAL A 483 26.47 36.12 -20.68
C VAL A 483 26.04 37.51 -21.19
N HIS A 484 24.88 37.61 -21.82
CA HIS A 484 24.22 38.88 -22.07
C HIS A 484 23.55 39.32 -20.76
N GLU A 485 24.01 40.45 -20.20
CA GLU A 485 23.34 41.09 -19.07
C GLU A 485 21.91 41.53 -19.45
N MET A 486 20.93 41.04 -18.71
CA MET A 486 19.55 41.48 -18.83
C MET A 486 19.37 42.90 -18.22
N PRO A 487 18.68 43.81 -18.86
CA PRO A 487 18.41 45.14 -18.29
C PRO A 487 17.49 45.06 -17.06
N ALA A 488 17.78 45.91 -16.09
CA ALA A 488 17.15 46.02 -14.80
C ALA A 488 15.60 46.09 -14.90
N SER A 489 14.95 45.27 -14.03
CA SER A 489 13.51 45.19 -13.88
C SER A 489 12.87 46.52 -13.53
N ARG A 490 11.77 46.83 -14.22
CA ARG A 490 10.90 47.97 -13.88
C ARG A 490 10.25 47.72 -12.49
N PRO A 491 10.02 48.80 -11.72
CA PRO A 491 9.32 48.68 -10.45
C PRO A 491 7.86 48.25 -10.65
N PRO A 492 7.23 47.61 -9.66
CA PRO A 492 5.86 47.13 -9.74
C PRO A 492 4.89 48.31 -9.95
N VAL A 493 3.99 48.18 -10.92
CA VAL A 493 2.87 49.11 -11.08
C VAL A 493 1.85 48.81 -9.99
N GLU A 494 1.61 49.77 -9.13
CA GLU A 494 0.57 49.75 -8.10
C GLU A 494 -0.80 49.68 -8.80
N MET A 495 -1.52 48.55 -8.60
CA MET A 495 -2.88 48.41 -9.13
C MET A 495 -3.85 49.20 -8.25
N GLU A 496 -4.46 50.21 -8.80
CA GLU A 496 -5.57 50.99 -8.20
C GLU A 496 -6.76 50.03 -7.94
N VAL A 497 -7.16 49.92 -6.67
CA VAL A 497 -8.34 49.15 -6.25
C VAL A 497 -9.60 49.96 -6.66
N PRO A 498 -10.53 49.39 -7.45
CA PRO A 498 -11.78 50.06 -7.78
C PRO A 498 -12.63 50.35 -6.52
N ARG A 499 -13.00 51.58 -6.26
CA ARG A 499 -13.93 51.94 -5.19
C ARG A 499 -15.33 51.49 -5.57
N LEU A 500 -15.95 50.71 -4.72
CA LEU A 500 -17.37 50.36 -4.83
C LEU A 500 -18.23 51.61 -4.62
N PRO A 501 -19.35 51.77 -5.39
CA PRO A 501 -20.29 52.89 -5.21
C PRO A 501 -21.03 52.75 -3.85
N PRO A 502 -21.46 53.87 -3.25
CA PRO A 502 -22.19 53.90 -2.00
C PRO A 502 -23.56 53.24 -2.14
N ILE A 503 -23.93 52.43 -1.15
CA ILE A 503 -25.27 51.85 -1.02
C ILE A 503 -26.17 52.96 -0.45
N ASP A 504 -27.12 53.39 -1.23
CA ASP A 504 -28.22 54.29 -0.76
C ASP A 504 -29.13 53.51 0.16
N THR A 505 -29.38 54.05 1.36
CA THR A 505 -30.28 53.54 2.41
C THR A 505 -31.75 53.86 2.10
#